data_ff1ebe249073f58c4617041d27c96483
#
_entry.id   ff1ebe249073f58c4617041d27c96483
#
_cell.length_a   1.000
_cell.length_b   1.000
_cell.length_c   1.000
_cell.angle_alpha   90.00
_cell.angle_beta   90.00
_cell.angle_gamma   90.00
#
_symmetry.space_group_name_H-M   'P 1'
#
loop_
_entity.id
_entity.type
_entity.pdbx_description
1 polymer ?
#
loop_
_entity_poly.entity_id
_entity_poly.type
_entity_poly.pdbx_seq_one_letter_code
_entity_poly.pdbx_strand_id
1 'polypeptide(L)'
;MSVLDDILDGVRADLVARQQATPLERLKELAARAASPRDVMSAFAGPEVSVIAEVKRASPSKGALAAIADPAALAVDYEAGGAAIISVLTEQRKFGGSVADLAAVREVVAVPVLRKDFIVSSYQLWEARAYGADLVLLIVAALAQNALVSLVERAASIGLVPLVEVHTEEELDRAIDAGATVLGINTRNLATLEVDRTVFARLAPRVPAGIVKVAESGVRGPHDLLAYAASGADAVLVGESLVTGKDPRSAVADLVTAGLHPALRSGRGRGPGRGRGSGPG
;
A
#
# COMPACT_ATOMS: atom_id res chain seq x y z
N MET A 1 4.29 -11.66 23.65
CA MET A 1 4.62 -10.51 22.78
C MET A 1 4.48 -11.01 21.35
N SER A 2 3.62 -10.41 20.55
CA SER A 2 3.44 -10.80 19.15
C SER A 2 4.60 -10.27 18.27
N VAL A 3 4.71 -10.75 17.03
CA VAL A 3 5.69 -10.21 16.06
C VAL A 3 5.44 -8.73 15.82
N LEU A 4 4.17 -8.32 15.77
CA LEU A 4 3.78 -6.92 15.61
C LEU A 4 4.25 -6.05 16.79
N ASP A 5 4.08 -6.52 18.04
CA ASP A 5 4.52 -5.78 19.23
C ASP A 5 6.03 -5.53 19.21
N ASP A 6 6.84 -6.57 18.88
CA ASP A 6 8.30 -6.45 18.77
C ASP A 6 8.72 -5.43 17.69
N ILE A 7 8.03 -5.40 16.55
CA ILE A 7 8.27 -4.41 15.50
C ILE A 7 7.93 -3.01 15.99
N LEU A 8 6.76 -2.83 16.62
CA LEU A 8 6.30 -1.52 17.10
C LEU A 8 7.22 -0.94 18.16
N ASP A 9 7.77 -1.77 19.06
CA ASP A 9 8.73 -1.33 20.07
C ASP A 9 10.04 -0.87 19.41
N GLY A 10 10.52 -1.59 18.39
CA GLY A 10 11.65 -1.17 17.58
C GLY A 10 11.41 0.16 16.86
N VAL A 11 10.24 0.31 16.23
CA VAL A 11 9.85 1.55 15.52
C VAL A 11 9.78 2.73 16.46
N ARG A 12 9.21 2.57 17.69
CA ARG A 12 9.15 3.63 18.68
C ARG A 12 10.53 4.07 19.14
N ALA A 13 11.44 3.10 19.35
CA ALA A 13 12.83 3.41 19.73
C ALA A 13 13.57 4.19 18.63
N ASP A 14 13.43 3.76 17.36
CA ASP A 14 14.04 4.44 16.20
C ASP A 14 13.43 5.81 15.95
N LEU A 15 12.12 5.98 16.24
CA LEU A 15 11.43 7.26 16.10
C LEU A 15 12.02 8.32 17.05
N VAL A 16 12.36 7.96 18.29
CA VAL A 16 12.99 8.88 19.24
C VAL A 16 14.31 9.41 18.67
N ALA A 17 15.16 8.53 18.13
CA ALA A 17 16.44 8.94 17.55
C ALA A 17 16.25 9.83 16.30
N ARG A 18 15.28 9.52 15.45
CA ARG A 18 14.97 10.33 14.25
C ARG A 18 14.42 11.71 14.62
N GLN A 19 13.57 11.81 15.64
CA GLN A 19 13.05 13.09 16.14
C GLN A 19 14.15 13.99 16.72
N GLN A 20 15.16 13.40 17.38
CA GLN A 20 16.31 14.13 17.87
C GLN A 20 17.21 14.62 16.72
N ALA A 21 17.42 13.78 15.70
CA ALA A 21 18.27 14.12 14.55
C ALA A 21 17.60 15.15 13.63
N THR A 22 16.27 15.05 13.44
CA THR A 22 15.50 15.94 12.57
C THR A 22 14.22 16.39 13.29
N PRO A 23 14.21 17.60 13.89
CA PRO A 23 13.01 18.12 14.55
C PRO A 23 11.82 18.25 13.60
N LEU A 24 10.59 18.13 14.15
CA LEU A 24 9.35 18.16 13.38
C LEU A 24 9.22 19.40 12.48
N GLU A 25 9.62 20.58 12.99
CA GLU A 25 9.55 21.82 12.20
C GLU A 25 10.44 21.76 10.96
N ARG A 26 11.61 21.11 11.09
CA ARG A 26 12.49 20.88 9.93
C ARG A 26 11.84 19.96 8.89
N LEU A 27 11.14 18.90 9.32
CA LEU A 27 10.39 18.04 8.39
C LEU A 27 9.26 18.79 7.69
N LYS A 28 8.53 19.66 8.40
CA LYS A 28 7.49 20.52 7.78
C LYS A 28 8.07 21.45 6.71
N GLU A 29 9.23 22.06 6.97
CA GLU A 29 9.93 22.87 5.97
C GLU A 29 10.34 22.07 4.74
N LEU A 30 10.88 20.84 4.94
CA LEU A 30 11.23 19.95 3.84
C LEU A 30 9.99 19.51 3.05
N ALA A 31 8.92 19.14 3.74
CA ALA A 31 7.65 18.77 3.12
C ALA A 31 7.03 19.92 2.29
N ALA A 32 7.15 21.17 2.76
CA ALA A 32 6.69 22.34 2.02
C ALA A 32 7.49 22.61 0.73
N ARG A 33 8.73 22.14 0.66
CA ARG A 33 9.62 22.26 -0.52
C ARG A 33 9.57 21.03 -1.44
N ALA A 34 9.07 19.91 -0.94
CA ALA A 34 8.96 18.68 -1.72
C ALA A 34 7.95 18.85 -2.87
N ALA A 35 8.18 18.17 -3.98
CA ALA A 35 7.25 18.15 -5.11
C ALA A 35 5.83 17.79 -4.66
N SER A 36 4.81 18.33 -5.31
CA SER A 36 3.41 18.00 -4.99
C SER A 36 3.17 16.50 -5.05
N PRO A 37 2.31 15.95 -4.18
CA PRO A 37 1.91 14.55 -4.28
C PRO A 37 1.30 14.26 -5.65
N ARG A 38 1.58 13.06 -6.17
CA ARG A 38 0.99 12.56 -7.42
C ARG A 38 -0.46 12.14 -7.19
N ASP A 39 -1.24 12.13 -8.27
CA ASP A 39 -2.62 11.63 -8.21
C ASP A 39 -2.63 10.10 -8.06
N VAL A 40 -2.89 9.66 -6.82
CA VAL A 40 -2.96 8.25 -6.45
C VAL A 40 -4.23 7.60 -6.98
N MET A 41 -5.35 8.33 -6.99
CA MET A 41 -6.64 7.74 -7.31
C MET A 41 -6.76 7.39 -8.80
N SER A 42 -6.02 8.08 -9.67
CA SER A 42 -5.94 7.73 -11.08
C SER A 42 -5.37 6.33 -11.31
N ALA A 43 -4.47 5.85 -10.43
CA ALA A 43 -3.91 4.50 -10.51
C ALA A 43 -4.94 3.38 -10.29
N PHE A 44 -6.12 3.71 -9.77
CA PHE A 44 -7.22 2.79 -9.49
C PHE A 44 -8.48 3.05 -10.33
N ALA A 45 -8.44 4.07 -11.21
CA ALA A 45 -9.63 4.52 -11.93
C ALA A 45 -10.03 3.61 -13.11
N GLY A 46 -9.14 2.74 -13.56
CA GLY A 46 -9.37 1.83 -14.68
C GLY A 46 -10.26 0.62 -14.33
N PRO A 47 -10.74 -0.10 -15.33
CA PRO A 47 -11.47 -1.35 -15.13
C PRO A 47 -10.58 -2.56 -14.83
N GLU A 48 -9.26 -2.39 -14.95
CA GLU A 48 -8.23 -3.38 -14.66
C GLU A 48 -7.94 -3.52 -13.16
N VAL A 49 -7.28 -4.61 -12.79
CA VAL A 49 -6.69 -4.78 -11.46
C VAL A 49 -5.28 -4.21 -11.49
N SER A 50 -5.05 -3.14 -10.73
CA SER A 50 -3.77 -2.46 -10.67
C SER A 50 -2.72 -3.26 -9.88
N VAL A 51 -1.44 -3.11 -10.25
CA VAL A 51 -0.32 -3.75 -9.56
C VAL A 51 0.46 -2.70 -8.78
N ILE A 52 0.55 -2.91 -7.46
CA ILE A 52 1.45 -2.19 -6.55
C ILE A 52 2.69 -3.09 -6.36
N ALA A 53 3.82 -2.69 -6.94
CA ALA A 53 5.05 -3.47 -6.87
C ALA A 53 5.92 -3.01 -5.70
N GLU A 54 6.34 -3.95 -4.83
CA GLU A 54 6.99 -3.64 -3.57
C GLU A 54 8.50 -3.92 -3.60
N VAL A 55 9.29 -2.91 -3.27
CA VAL A 55 10.73 -3.00 -3.02
C VAL A 55 10.93 -3.47 -1.58
N LYS A 56 11.40 -4.73 -1.42
CA LYS A 56 11.53 -5.40 -0.12
C LYS A 56 12.76 -6.30 -0.06
N ARG A 57 13.72 -5.98 0.83
CA ARG A 57 14.95 -6.76 1.02
C ARG A 57 14.79 -7.96 1.91
N ALA A 58 13.95 -7.84 2.94
CA ALA A 58 13.75 -8.88 3.95
C ALA A 58 12.31 -8.89 4.46
N SER A 59 11.92 -9.93 5.16
CA SER A 59 10.65 -10.01 5.89
C SER A 59 10.77 -10.86 7.15
N PRO A 60 9.93 -10.65 8.18
CA PRO A 60 9.93 -11.48 9.39
C PRO A 60 9.69 -12.98 9.11
N SER A 61 8.91 -13.31 8.06
CA SER A 61 8.53 -14.68 7.73
C SER A 61 9.60 -15.46 6.95
N LYS A 62 10.50 -14.77 6.22
CA LYS A 62 11.46 -15.39 5.29
C LYS A 62 12.91 -14.97 5.55
N GLY A 63 13.13 -13.97 6.42
CA GLY A 63 14.45 -13.37 6.56
C GLY A 63 14.86 -12.58 5.32
N ALA A 64 16.13 -12.65 4.91
CA ALA A 64 16.62 -12.01 3.71
C ALA A 64 15.97 -12.63 2.45
N LEU A 65 15.42 -11.80 1.57
CA LEU A 65 14.75 -12.20 0.34
C LEU A 65 15.65 -11.97 -0.89
N ALA A 66 16.21 -10.77 -1.00
CA ALA A 66 17.05 -10.36 -2.11
C ALA A 66 18.07 -9.30 -1.68
N ALA A 67 19.27 -9.38 -2.26
CA ALA A 67 20.28 -8.33 -2.13
C ALA A 67 19.96 -7.18 -3.09
N ILE A 68 19.02 -6.29 -2.70
CA ILE A 68 18.68 -5.11 -3.50
C ILE A 68 19.72 -4.02 -3.19
N ALA A 69 20.75 -3.96 -4.02
CA ALA A 69 21.80 -2.95 -3.89
C ALA A 69 21.30 -1.55 -4.30
N ASP A 70 20.44 -1.50 -5.32
CA ASP A 70 19.85 -0.26 -5.86
C ASP A 70 18.33 -0.38 -5.93
N PRO A 71 17.60 0.18 -4.94
CA PRO A 71 16.14 0.18 -4.93
C PRO A 71 15.54 1.07 -6.03
N ALA A 72 16.26 2.11 -6.48
CA ALA A 72 15.82 3.00 -7.53
C ALA A 72 15.83 2.28 -8.88
N ALA A 73 16.89 1.56 -9.21
CA ALA A 73 16.96 0.74 -10.43
C ALA A 73 15.85 -0.32 -10.47
N LEU A 74 15.60 -1.01 -9.34
CA LEU A 74 14.51 -1.99 -9.25
C LEU A 74 13.13 -1.33 -9.46
N ALA A 75 12.91 -0.14 -8.91
CA ALA A 75 11.66 0.60 -9.10
C ALA A 75 11.43 1.02 -10.56
N VAL A 76 12.50 1.40 -11.28
CA VAL A 76 12.43 1.68 -12.74
C VAL A 76 12.02 0.43 -13.52
N ASP A 77 12.56 -0.76 -13.18
CA ASP A 77 12.14 -2.02 -13.80
C ASP A 77 10.66 -2.32 -13.51
N TYR A 78 10.20 -2.09 -12.28
CA TYR A 78 8.79 -2.27 -11.93
C TYR A 78 7.86 -1.32 -12.70
N GLU A 79 8.21 -0.03 -12.78
CA GLU A 79 7.45 0.93 -13.56
C GLU A 79 7.44 0.57 -15.05
N ALA A 80 8.58 0.18 -15.61
CA ALA A 80 8.69 -0.28 -16.98
C ALA A 80 7.90 -1.57 -17.26
N GLY A 81 7.66 -2.40 -16.24
CA GLY A 81 6.75 -3.54 -16.28
C GLY A 81 5.28 -3.17 -16.20
N GLY A 82 4.96 -1.90 -15.93
CA GLY A 82 3.58 -1.38 -15.86
C GLY A 82 3.00 -1.34 -14.44
N ALA A 83 3.82 -1.37 -13.38
CA ALA A 83 3.34 -1.13 -12.03
C ALA A 83 2.65 0.23 -11.93
N ALA A 84 1.46 0.27 -11.35
CA ALA A 84 0.68 1.50 -11.18
C ALA A 84 1.15 2.33 -9.97
N ILE A 85 1.75 1.68 -8.97
CA ILE A 85 2.30 2.29 -7.74
C ILE A 85 3.54 1.50 -7.35
N ILE A 86 4.58 2.18 -6.84
CA ILE A 86 5.74 1.53 -6.22
C ILE A 86 5.61 1.62 -4.70
N SER A 87 5.66 0.49 -4.02
CA SER A 87 5.71 0.39 -2.57
C SER A 87 7.15 0.24 -2.10
N VAL A 88 7.57 1.05 -1.13
CA VAL A 88 8.93 1.00 -0.59
C VAL A 88 8.90 0.72 0.91
N LEU A 89 9.43 -0.44 1.33
CA LEU A 89 9.64 -0.73 2.74
C LEU A 89 10.67 0.25 3.31
N THR A 90 10.32 0.95 4.40
CA THR A 90 11.22 1.89 5.08
C THR A 90 11.55 1.48 6.52
N GLU A 91 10.93 0.42 7.05
CA GLU A 91 11.30 -0.17 8.33
C GLU A 91 12.68 -0.83 8.23
N GLN A 92 13.59 -0.47 9.13
CA GLN A 92 15.00 -0.85 9.03
C GLN A 92 15.30 -2.21 9.65
N ARG A 93 14.76 -2.50 10.83
CA ARG A 93 15.20 -3.62 11.67
C ARG A 93 14.81 -4.99 11.13
N LYS A 94 13.60 -5.11 10.59
CA LYS A 94 13.03 -6.39 10.13
C LYS A 94 12.96 -6.49 8.61
N PHE A 95 12.89 -5.35 7.91
CA PHE A 95 12.73 -5.31 6.46
C PHE A 95 13.95 -4.76 5.72
N GLY A 96 14.92 -4.17 6.43
CA GLY A 96 16.16 -3.65 5.84
C GLY A 96 15.95 -2.44 4.94
N GLY A 97 14.84 -1.72 5.13
CA GLY A 97 14.48 -0.53 4.36
C GLY A 97 14.97 0.78 4.98
N SER A 98 14.76 1.89 4.28
CA SER A 98 15.08 3.22 4.78
C SER A 98 14.25 4.31 4.10
N VAL A 99 14.12 5.48 4.72
CA VAL A 99 13.53 6.67 4.08
C VAL A 99 14.40 7.21 2.94
N ALA A 100 15.69 6.88 2.93
CA ALA A 100 16.58 7.20 1.82
C ALA A 100 16.24 6.38 0.57
N ASP A 101 15.86 5.10 0.73
CA ASP A 101 15.37 4.28 -0.38
C ASP A 101 14.08 4.87 -0.98
N LEU A 102 13.16 5.35 -0.12
CA LEU A 102 11.94 6.01 -0.56
C LEU A 102 12.25 7.24 -1.43
N ALA A 103 13.15 8.10 -0.96
CA ALA A 103 13.57 9.29 -1.70
C ALA A 103 14.24 8.92 -3.04
N ALA A 104 15.16 7.96 -3.05
CA ALA A 104 15.83 7.50 -4.25
C ALA A 104 14.84 6.94 -5.30
N VAL A 105 13.84 6.16 -4.87
CA VAL A 105 12.78 5.66 -5.75
C VAL A 105 11.95 6.82 -6.30
N ARG A 106 11.54 7.78 -5.43
CA ARG A 106 10.73 8.93 -5.84
C ARG A 106 11.36 9.75 -6.97
N GLU A 107 12.68 9.89 -6.97
CA GLU A 107 13.44 10.67 -7.96
C GLU A 107 13.40 10.06 -9.37
N VAL A 108 13.24 8.74 -9.48
CA VAL A 108 13.43 8.02 -10.75
C VAL A 108 12.15 7.47 -11.38
N VAL A 109 11.04 7.40 -10.65
CA VAL A 109 9.76 6.91 -11.17
C VAL A 109 8.76 8.05 -11.33
N ALA A 110 7.82 7.92 -12.27
CA ALA A 110 6.71 8.86 -12.49
C ALA A 110 5.41 8.43 -11.77
N VAL A 111 5.24 7.14 -11.49
CA VAL A 111 4.06 6.60 -10.78
C VAL A 111 4.08 6.97 -9.29
N PRO A 112 2.93 6.98 -8.58
CA PRO A 112 2.88 7.23 -7.15
C PRO A 112 3.74 6.28 -6.33
N VAL A 113 4.26 6.76 -5.17
CA VAL A 113 5.13 6.00 -4.28
C VAL A 113 4.48 5.85 -2.90
N LEU A 114 4.35 4.61 -2.43
CA LEU A 114 3.84 4.24 -1.12
C LEU A 114 5.01 4.06 -0.13
N ARG A 115 4.99 4.80 0.98
CA ARG A 115 5.80 4.45 2.14
C ARG A 115 5.16 3.28 2.89
N LYS A 116 5.76 2.11 2.80
CA LYS A 116 5.34 0.90 3.53
C LYS A 116 6.14 0.81 4.81
N ASP A 117 5.52 1.16 5.94
CA ASP A 117 6.16 1.27 7.26
C ASP A 117 5.11 1.07 8.37
N PHE A 118 5.53 0.92 9.61
CA PHE A 118 4.66 0.90 10.79
C PHE A 118 4.52 2.32 11.33
N ILE A 119 3.51 3.04 10.85
CA ILE A 119 3.27 4.44 11.22
C ILE A 119 2.43 4.51 12.49
N VAL A 120 3.00 5.10 13.54
CA VAL A 120 2.39 5.27 14.86
C VAL A 120 2.33 6.72 15.31
N SER A 121 2.86 7.65 14.51
CA SER A 121 2.99 9.06 14.87
C SER A 121 2.82 9.97 13.66
N SER A 122 2.24 11.16 13.87
CA SER A 122 2.15 12.20 12.84
C SER A 122 3.52 12.69 12.36
N TYR A 123 4.57 12.54 13.17
CA TYR A 123 5.95 12.81 12.75
C TYR A 123 6.33 11.99 11.51
N GLN A 124 5.98 10.69 11.48
CA GLN A 124 6.27 9.81 10.35
C GLN A 124 5.49 10.19 9.08
N LEU A 125 4.31 10.81 9.22
CA LEU A 125 3.57 11.36 8.08
C LEU A 125 4.28 12.55 7.45
N TRP A 126 4.77 13.49 8.27
CA TRP A 126 5.59 14.61 7.79
C TRP A 126 6.91 14.13 7.18
N GLU A 127 7.52 13.12 7.78
CA GLU A 127 8.71 12.46 7.24
C GLU A 127 8.40 11.82 5.87
N ALA A 128 7.30 11.06 5.74
CA ALA A 128 6.87 10.49 4.47
C ALA A 128 6.69 11.57 3.38
N ARG A 129 6.00 12.66 3.73
CA ARG A 129 5.77 13.79 2.82
C ARG A 129 7.08 14.47 2.41
N ALA A 130 7.99 14.68 3.36
CA ALA A 130 9.29 15.31 3.13
C ALA A 130 10.18 14.49 2.19
N TYR A 131 10.10 13.15 2.26
CA TYR A 131 10.85 12.22 1.42
C TYR A 131 10.09 11.77 0.16
N GLY A 132 8.96 12.42 -0.14
CA GLY A 132 8.29 12.30 -1.44
C GLY A 132 7.31 11.15 -1.57
N ALA A 133 6.80 10.57 -0.47
CA ALA A 133 5.67 9.65 -0.55
C ALA A 133 4.39 10.34 -1.06
N ASP A 134 3.57 9.59 -1.76
CA ASP A 134 2.21 9.95 -2.18
C ASP A 134 1.18 9.20 -1.34
N LEU A 135 1.52 7.96 -0.93
CA LEU A 135 0.71 7.14 -0.02
C LEU A 135 1.52 6.78 1.23
N VAL A 136 0.78 6.45 2.30
CA VAL A 136 1.33 5.91 3.55
C VAL A 136 0.49 4.75 4.05
N LEU A 137 1.14 3.76 4.66
CA LEU A 137 0.46 2.65 5.30
C LEU A 137 0.02 3.02 6.72
N LEU A 138 -1.24 2.73 7.06
CA LEU A 138 -1.77 2.78 8.43
C LEU A 138 -2.36 1.42 8.78
N ILE A 139 -1.78 0.73 9.76
CA ILE A 139 -2.18 -0.62 10.16
C ILE A 139 -3.16 -0.52 11.33
N VAL A 140 -4.42 -0.94 11.14
CA VAL A 140 -5.48 -0.81 12.17
C VAL A 140 -5.11 -1.57 13.43
N ALA A 141 -4.54 -2.77 13.31
CA ALA A 141 -4.09 -3.59 14.44
C ALA A 141 -3.02 -2.90 15.32
N ALA A 142 -2.27 -1.94 14.76
CA ALA A 142 -1.20 -1.21 15.46
C ALA A 142 -1.68 0.07 16.17
N LEU A 143 -2.94 0.49 15.97
CA LEU A 143 -3.42 1.82 16.35
C LEU A 143 -4.72 1.73 17.16
N ALA A 144 -4.83 2.52 18.23
CA ALA A 144 -6.11 2.79 18.88
C ALA A 144 -7.00 3.64 17.93
N GLN A 145 -8.34 3.55 18.06
CA GLN A 145 -9.28 4.19 17.13
C GLN A 145 -9.06 5.70 16.98
N ASN A 146 -8.89 6.41 18.08
CA ASN A 146 -8.64 7.85 18.05
C ASN A 146 -7.33 8.22 17.36
N ALA A 147 -6.29 7.39 17.50
CA ALA A 147 -5.03 7.58 16.80
C ALA A 147 -5.17 7.30 15.29
N LEU A 148 -5.90 6.23 14.91
CA LEU A 148 -6.18 5.90 13.52
C LEU A 148 -6.90 7.06 12.82
N VAL A 149 -8.02 7.56 13.38
CA VAL A 149 -8.78 8.70 12.85
C VAL A 149 -7.87 9.92 12.67
N SER A 150 -7.12 10.28 13.72
CA SER A 150 -6.23 11.45 13.69
C SER A 150 -5.13 11.32 12.64
N LEU A 151 -4.59 10.11 12.41
CA LEU A 151 -3.56 9.86 11.39
C LEU A 151 -4.14 9.87 9.97
N VAL A 152 -5.34 9.32 9.76
CA VAL A 152 -6.05 9.39 8.47
C VAL A 152 -6.31 10.84 8.08
N GLU A 153 -6.90 11.65 9.00
CA GLU A 153 -7.16 13.08 8.77
C GLU A 153 -5.86 13.86 8.52
N ARG A 154 -4.81 13.59 9.31
CA ARG A 154 -3.53 14.24 9.14
C ARG A 154 -2.88 13.90 7.81
N ALA A 155 -2.87 12.64 7.39
CA ALA A 155 -2.34 12.24 6.10
C ALA A 155 -3.04 12.98 4.96
N ALA A 156 -4.37 12.98 4.94
CA ALA A 156 -5.17 13.71 3.94
C ALA A 156 -4.87 15.22 3.95
N SER A 157 -4.74 15.85 5.14
CA SER A 157 -4.50 17.29 5.27
C SER A 157 -3.15 17.76 4.72
N ILE A 158 -2.18 16.84 4.52
CA ILE A 158 -0.87 17.14 3.95
C ILE A 158 -0.67 16.52 2.56
N GLY A 159 -1.76 16.06 1.94
CA GLY A 159 -1.80 15.54 0.57
C GLY A 159 -1.37 14.08 0.42
N LEU A 160 -1.24 13.32 1.50
CA LEU A 160 -0.97 11.88 1.44
C LEU A 160 -2.27 11.07 1.40
N VAL A 161 -2.29 9.99 0.63
CA VAL A 161 -3.40 9.03 0.64
C VAL A 161 -3.08 7.89 1.60
N PRO A 162 -3.85 7.68 2.68
CA PRO A 162 -3.64 6.54 3.55
C PRO A 162 -4.15 5.24 2.90
N LEU A 163 -3.27 4.23 2.80
CA LEU A 163 -3.64 2.83 2.62
C LEU A 163 -3.87 2.26 4.01
N VAL A 164 -5.14 2.01 4.37
CA VAL A 164 -5.51 1.53 5.69
C VAL A 164 -5.61 0.00 5.68
N GLU A 165 -4.69 -0.67 6.38
CA GLU A 165 -4.55 -2.13 6.36
C GLU A 165 -5.39 -2.79 7.45
N VAL A 166 -6.16 -3.83 7.06
CA VAL A 166 -7.06 -4.59 7.92
C VAL A 166 -6.89 -6.10 7.72
N HIS A 167 -7.18 -6.88 8.79
CA HIS A 167 -7.09 -8.35 8.80
C HIS A 167 -8.39 -9.03 9.25
N THR A 168 -9.25 -8.29 9.95
CA THR A 168 -10.48 -8.82 10.56
C THR A 168 -11.68 -7.95 10.22
N GLU A 169 -12.89 -8.46 10.48
CA GLU A 169 -14.12 -7.70 10.28
C GLU A 169 -14.20 -6.49 11.22
N GLU A 170 -13.76 -6.64 12.47
CA GLU A 170 -13.70 -5.53 13.42
C GLU A 170 -12.73 -4.44 12.96
N GLU A 171 -11.56 -4.81 12.45
CA GLU A 171 -10.61 -3.86 11.89
C GLU A 171 -11.15 -3.16 10.65
N LEU A 172 -11.91 -3.87 9.79
CA LEU A 172 -12.58 -3.29 8.63
C LEU A 172 -13.59 -2.22 9.06
N ASP A 173 -14.45 -2.53 10.04
CA ASP A 173 -15.43 -1.56 10.56
C ASP A 173 -14.71 -0.32 11.12
N ARG A 174 -13.64 -0.51 11.89
CA ARG A 174 -12.80 0.58 12.42
C ARG A 174 -12.15 1.45 11.33
N ALA A 175 -11.69 0.83 10.24
CA ALA A 175 -11.10 1.54 9.10
C ALA A 175 -12.14 2.38 8.35
N ILE A 176 -13.35 1.84 8.16
CA ILE A 176 -14.47 2.56 7.54
C ILE A 176 -14.88 3.77 8.41
N ASP A 177 -15.02 3.57 9.71
CA ASP A 177 -15.34 4.62 10.69
C ASP A 177 -14.25 5.71 10.73
N ALA A 178 -13.00 5.37 10.45
CA ALA A 178 -11.90 6.33 10.33
C ALA A 178 -11.87 7.09 8.99
N GLY A 179 -12.78 6.79 8.05
CA GLY A 179 -12.87 7.47 6.77
C GLY A 179 -11.87 6.97 5.71
N ALA A 180 -11.46 5.71 5.78
CA ALA A 180 -10.58 5.11 4.78
C ALA A 180 -11.18 5.16 3.37
N THR A 181 -10.41 5.63 2.39
CA THR A 181 -10.78 5.64 0.96
C THR A 181 -10.05 4.57 0.16
N VAL A 182 -8.93 4.08 0.69
CA VAL A 182 -8.16 2.94 0.15
C VAL A 182 -7.92 1.96 1.29
N LEU A 183 -8.45 0.75 1.16
CA LEU A 183 -8.33 -0.33 2.12
C LEU A 183 -7.38 -1.41 1.61
N GLY A 184 -6.40 -1.76 2.44
CA GLY A 184 -5.56 -2.93 2.26
C GLY A 184 -6.11 -4.11 3.06
N ILE A 185 -6.56 -5.16 2.40
CA ILE A 185 -6.98 -6.40 3.07
C ILE A 185 -5.78 -7.34 3.05
N ASN A 186 -5.09 -7.42 4.20
CA ASN A 186 -3.91 -8.25 4.32
C ASN A 186 -4.29 -9.68 4.73
N THR A 187 -3.98 -10.62 3.83
CA THR A 187 -4.28 -12.04 4.04
C THR A 187 -3.21 -12.75 4.88
N ARG A 188 -2.15 -12.06 5.29
CA ARG A 188 -1.13 -12.56 6.21
C ARG A 188 -1.48 -12.18 7.64
N ASN A 189 -1.64 -13.16 8.51
CA ASN A 189 -1.81 -12.94 9.93
C ASN A 189 -0.52 -12.37 10.54
N LEU A 190 -0.59 -11.23 11.22
CA LEU A 190 0.58 -10.54 11.78
C LEU A 190 1.17 -11.24 13.03
N ALA A 191 0.41 -12.15 13.66
CA ALA A 191 0.89 -12.89 14.81
C ALA A 191 1.55 -14.22 14.41
N THR A 192 0.94 -14.98 13.47
CA THR A 192 1.42 -16.30 13.03
C THR A 192 2.25 -16.27 11.76
N LEU A 193 2.18 -15.18 10.99
CA LEU A 193 2.78 -14.99 9.67
C LEU A 193 2.23 -15.91 8.57
N GLU A 194 1.19 -16.68 8.87
CA GLU A 194 0.50 -17.54 7.91
C GLU A 194 -0.35 -16.71 6.93
N VAL A 195 -0.47 -17.19 5.69
CA VAL A 195 -1.28 -16.56 4.65
C VAL A 195 -2.56 -17.35 4.44
N ASP A 196 -3.71 -16.71 4.69
CA ASP A 196 -5.04 -17.23 4.41
C ASP A 196 -5.78 -16.33 3.41
N ARG A 197 -5.80 -16.71 2.14
CA ARG A 197 -6.43 -15.94 1.07
C ARG A 197 -7.95 -15.85 1.20
N THR A 198 -8.58 -16.71 1.99
CA THR A 198 -10.04 -16.67 2.21
C THR A 198 -10.45 -15.42 2.97
N VAL A 199 -9.53 -14.79 3.72
CA VAL A 199 -9.75 -13.52 4.42
C VAL A 199 -10.19 -12.44 3.44
N PHE A 200 -9.53 -12.30 2.27
CA PHE A 200 -9.92 -11.31 1.28
C PHE A 200 -11.34 -11.55 0.75
N ALA A 201 -11.64 -12.78 0.35
CA ALA A 201 -12.98 -13.15 -0.18
C ALA A 201 -14.10 -12.93 0.86
N ARG A 202 -13.79 -13.04 2.16
CA ARG A 202 -14.73 -12.80 3.26
C ARG A 202 -14.95 -11.31 3.52
N LEU A 203 -13.89 -10.49 3.49
CA LEU A 203 -13.96 -9.07 3.86
C LEU A 203 -14.35 -8.17 2.67
N ALA A 204 -13.88 -8.44 1.46
CA ALA A 204 -14.08 -7.58 0.30
C ALA A 204 -15.57 -7.27 -0.01
N PRO A 205 -16.53 -8.20 0.13
CA PRO A 205 -17.96 -7.91 -0.09
C PRO A 205 -18.56 -6.94 0.94
N ARG A 206 -17.93 -6.77 2.12
CA ARG A 206 -18.39 -5.85 3.18
C ARG A 206 -17.88 -4.43 2.99
N VAL A 207 -16.92 -4.22 2.11
CA VAL A 207 -16.36 -2.89 1.83
C VAL A 207 -17.39 -2.06 1.07
N PRO A 208 -17.75 -0.85 1.54
CA PRO A 208 -18.68 0.03 0.84
C PRO A 208 -18.21 0.36 -0.58
N ALA A 209 -19.19 0.59 -1.48
CA ALA A 209 -18.90 1.06 -2.83
C ALA A 209 -18.15 2.40 -2.79
N GLY A 210 -17.17 2.57 -3.68
CA GLY A 210 -16.34 3.77 -3.76
C GLY A 210 -15.06 3.72 -2.93
N ILE A 211 -14.88 2.71 -2.08
CA ILE A 211 -13.60 2.46 -1.39
C ILE A 211 -12.79 1.46 -2.21
N VAL A 212 -11.54 1.81 -2.51
CA VAL A 212 -10.60 0.95 -3.24
C VAL A 212 -10.16 -0.22 -2.36
N LYS A 213 -10.18 -1.44 -2.91
CA LYS A 213 -9.78 -2.69 -2.24
C LYS A 213 -8.46 -3.19 -2.79
N VAL A 214 -7.41 -3.14 -1.97
CA VAL A 214 -6.09 -3.68 -2.29
C VAL A 214 -5.91 -5.02 -1.60
N ALA A 215 -5.64 -6.08 -2.36
CA ALA A 215 -5.28 -7.38 -1.79
C ALA A 215 -3.78 -7.39 -1.45
N GLU A 216 -3.45 -7.64 -0.19
CA GLU A 216 -2.08 -7.72 0.28
C GLU A 216 -1.71 -9.15 0.68
N SER A 217 -0.48 -9.53 0.38
CA SER A 217 0.10 -10.85 0.61
C SER A 217 -0.49 -11.96 -0.29
N GLY A 218 0.25 -13.05 -0.43
CA GLY A 218 -0.20 -14.29 -1.06
C GLY A 218 -0.25 -14.27 -2.59
N VAL A 219 0.17 -13.21 -3.28
CA VAL A 219 0.27 -13.15 -4.74
C VAL A 219 1.64 -13.68 -5.18
N ARG A 220 1.65 -14.84 -5.83
CA ARG A 220 2.87 -15.49 -6.37
C ARG A 220 2.98 -15.38 -7.88
N GLY A 221 1.88 -14.98 -8.56
CA GLY A 221 1.82 -14.83 -10.00
C GLY A 221 0.42 -14.53 -10.51
N PRO A 222 0.23 -14.55 -11.85
CA PRO A 222 -1.02 -14.19 -12.51
C PRO A 222 -2.28 -14.91 -12.00
N HIS A 223 -2.18 -16.20 -11.72
CA HIS A 223 -3.30 -16.99 -11.22
C HIS A 223 -3.85 -16.45 -9.88
N ASP A 224 -2.95 -16.08 -8.95
CA ASP A 224 -3.35 -15.56 -7.66
C ASP A 224 -3.99 -14.16 -7.80
N LEU A 225 -3.47 -13.31 -8.70
CA LEU A 225 -4.08 -12.03 -9.03
C LEU A 225 -5.52 -12.20 -9.56
N LEU A 226 -5.73 -13.14 -10.49
CA LEU A 226 -7.07 -13.43 -11.04
C LEU A 226 -8.04 -13.90 -9.95
N ALA A 227 -7.57 -14.69 -8.98
CA ALA A 227 -8.40 -15.13 -7.84
C ALA A 227 -8.83 -13.96 -6.96
N TYR A 228 -7.92 -13.01 -6.64
CA TYR A 228 -8.27 -11.79 -5.92
C TYR A 228 -9.20 -10.88 -6.72
N ALA A 229 -8.95 -10.75 -8.02
CA ALA A 229 -9.80 -9.98 -8.92
C ALA A 229 -11.24 -10.52 -8.95
N ALA A 230 -11.40 -11.85 -9.01
CA ALA A 230 -12.71 -12.51 -8.95
C ALA A 230 -13.44 -12.25 -7.62
N SER A 231 -12.70 -12.03 -6.54
CA SER A 231 -13.22 -11.65 -5.22
C SER A 231 -13.41 -10.13 -5.06
N GLY A 232 -13.20 -9.34 -6.11
CA GLY A 232 -13.47 -7.90 -6.12
C GLY A 232 -12.31 -6.99 -5.75
N ALA A 233 -11.06 -7.46 -5.84
CA ALA A 233 -9.88 -6.61 -5.66
C ALA A 233 -9.76 -5.57 -6.78
N ASP A 234 -9.48 -4.31 -6.42
CA ASP A 234 -9.19 -3.22 -7.36
C ASP A 234 -7.69 -3.14 -7.66
N ALA A 235 -6.87 -3.60 -6.71
CA ALA A 235 -5.43 -3.72 -6.87
C ALA A 235 -4.87 -4.90 -6.07
N VAL A 236 -3.64 -5.32 -6.42
CA VAL A 236 -2.84 -6.27 -5.64
C VAL A 236 -1.50 -5.63 -5.26
N LEU A 237 -1.04 -5.86 -4.02
CA LEU A 237 0.30 -5.48 -3.57
C LEU A 237 1.19 -6.72 -3.55
N VAL A 238 2.30 -6.67 -4.29
CA VAL A 238 3.18 -7.82 -4.55
C VAL A 238 4.63 -7.43 -4.31
N GLY A 239 5.33 -8.21 -3.51
CA GLY A 239 6.75 -7.97 -3.21
C GLY A 239 7.59 -9.24 -3.34
N GLU A 240 7.32 -10.24 -2.49
CA GLU A 240 8.17 -11.43 -2.35
C GLU A 240 8.45 -12.13 -3.70
N SER A 241 7.42 -12.40 -4.50
CA SER A 241 7.57 -13.08 -5.78
C SER A 241 8.30 -12.24 -6.83
N LEU A 242 8.26 -10.91 -6.73
CA LEU A 242 8.95 -10.01 -7.65
C LEU A 242 10.45 -9.95 -7.37
N VAL A 243 10.86 -9.89 -6.10
CA VAL A 243 12.27 -9.74 -5.71
C VAL A 243 13.04 -11.06 -5.75
N THR A 244 12.36 -12.20 -5.69
CA THR A 244 12.98 -13.54 -5.77
C THR A 244 13.08 -14.05 -7.20
N GLY A 245 12.44 -13.41 -8.17
CA GLY A 245 12.52 -13.71 -9.59
C GLY A 245 13.82 -13.20 -10.24
N LYS A 246 14.12 -13.73 -11.44
CA LYS A 246 15.32 -13.31 -12.21
C LYS A 246 15.10 -12.06 -13.04
N ASP A 247 13.85 -11.75 -13.38
CA ASP A 247 13.44 -10.63 -14.23
C ASP A 247 12.25 -9.90 -13.60
N PRO A 248 12.51 -8.88 -12.76
CA PRO A 248 11.47 -8.12 -12.08
C PRO A 248 10.50 -7.43 -13.05
N ARG A 249 11.00 -6.91 -14.16
CA ARG A 249 10.18 -6.21 -15.16
C ARG A 249 9.18 -7.15 -15.81
N SER A 250 9.62 -8.31 -16.29
CA SER A 250 8.73 -9.31 -16.89
C SER A 250 7.72 -9.84 -15.87
N ALA A 251 8.15 -10.07 -14.62
CA ALA A 251 7.23 -10.55 -13.58
C ALA A 251 6.10 -9.55 -13.28
N VAL A 252 6.38 -8.24 -13.28
CA VAL A 252 5.34 -7.21 -13.16
C VAL A 252 4.47 -7.18 -14.41
N ALA A 253 5.05 -7.23 -15.62
CA ALA A 253 4.30 -7.21 -16.88
C ALA A 253 3.32 -8.38 -17.01
N ASP A 254 3.68 -9.57 -16.52
CA ASP A 254 2.81 -10.74 -16.48
C ASP A 254 1.59 -10.51 -15.56
N LEU A 255 1.81 -9.90 -14.38
CA LEU A 255 0.73 -9.54 -13.47
C LEU A 255 -0.19 -8.46 -14.06
N VAL A 256 0.38 -7.42 -14.66
CA VAL A 256 -0.38 -6.34 -15.33
C VAL A 256 -1.22 -6.92 -16.46
N THR A 257 -0.64 -7.79 -17.29
CA THR A 257 -1.35 -8.47 -18.37
C THR A 257 -2.54 -9.30 -17.85
N ALA A 258 -2.35 -10.00 -16.72
CA ALA A 258 -3.44 -10.73 -16.07
C ALA A 258 -4.52 -9.77 -15.55
N GLY A 259 -4.13 -8.63 -14.95
CA GLY A 259 -5.07 -7.60 -14.47
C GLY A 259 -5.91 -6.96 -15.55
N LEU A 260 -5.43 -6.95 -16.80
CA LEU A 260 -6.14 -6.45 -17.98
C LEU A 260 -7.11 -7.47 -18.60
N HIS A 261 -7.19 -8.69 -18.06
CA HIS A 261 -7.95 -9.78 -18.68
C HIS A 261 -9.44 -9.39 -18.87
N PRO A 262 -10.02 -9.56 -20.09
CA PRO A 262 -11.37 -9.08 -20.41
C PRO A 262 -12.48 -9.62 -19.50
N ALA A 263 -12.34 -10.85 -18.98
CA ALA A 263 -13.32 -11.46 -18.07
C ALA A 263 -13.48 -10.65 -16.76
N LEU A 264 -12.47 -9.85 -16.35
CA LEU A 264 -12.53 -9.02 -15.16
C LEU A 264 -13.38 -7.75 -15.37
N ARG A 265 -13.50 -7.29 -16.63
CA ARG A 265 -14.27 -6.10 -17.01
C ARG A 265 -15.78 -6.32 -16.92
N SER A 266 -16.25 -7.54 -17.14
CA SER A 266 -17.68 -7.89 -17.18
C SER A 266 -18.36 -7.82 -15.79
N GLY A 267 -17.59 -7.94 -14.70
CA GLY A 267 -18.11 -7.93 -13.33
C GLY A 267 -18.16 -6.53 -12.68
N ARG A 268 -17.40 -5.56 -13.19
CA ARG A 268 -17.25 -4.22 -12.58
C ARG A 268 -18.20 -3.15 -13.13
N GLY A 269 -18.92 -3.44 -14.24
CA GLY A 269 -19.69 -2.48 -15.04
C GLY A 269 -21.18 -2.39 -14.72
N ARG A 270 -21.66 -2.55 -13.48
CA ARG A 270 -23.06 -2.27 -13.11
C ARG A 270 -23.15 -1.36 -11.89
N GLY A 271 -22.71 -0.10 -12.07
CA GLY A 271 -23.29 0.99 -11.29
C GLY A 271 -24.74 1.19 -11.70
N PRO A 272 -25.67 1.58 -10.77
CA PRO A 272 -27.08 1.76 -11.08
C PRO A 272 -27.23 2.80 -12.19
N GLY A 273 -27.78 2.34 -13.33
CA GLY A 273 -28.05 3.19 -14.48
C GLY A 273 -28.87 4.39 -14.07
N ARG A 274 -28.41 5.59 -14.40
CA ARG A 274 -29.20 6.81 -14.35
C ARG A 274 -30.45 6.57 -15.19
N GLY A 275 -31.60 6.43 -14.53
CA GLY A 275 -32.89 6.34 -15.17
C GLY A 275 -33.05 7.51 -16.15
N ARG A 276 -33.22 7.21 -17.42
CA ARG A 276 -33.69 8.18 -18.40
C ARG A 276 -35.11 8.55 -18.00
N GLY A 277 -35.25 9.73 -17.44
CA GLY A 277 -36.55 10.36 -17.27
C GLY A 277 -37.18 10.57 -18.66
N SER A 278 -38.15 9.73 -19.01
CA SER A 278 -39.12 10.03 -20.08
C SER A 278 -40.07 11.08 -19.55
N GLY A 279 -39.89 12.34 -19.93
CA GLY A 279 -40.88 13.38 -19.72
C GLY A 279 -42.06 13.12 -20.69
N PRO A 280 -43.31 13.31 -20.24
CA PRO A 280 -44.44 13.34 -21.15
C PRO A 280 -44.52 14.67 -21.90
N GLY A 281 -44.95 14.62 -23.14
CA GLY A 281 -45.18 15.70 -24.07
C GLY A 281 -46.34 16.65 -23.67
#